data_5881408d3cf6831b088ee312f6a2095b
#
_entry.id   5881408d3cf6831b088ee312f6a2095b
#
_cell.length_a   1.000
_cell.length_b   1.000
_cell.length_c   1.000
_cell.angle_alpha   90.00
_cell.angle_beta   90.00
_cell.angle_gamma   90.00
#
_symmetry.space_group_name_H-M   'P 1'
#
loop_
_entity.id
_entity.type
_entity.pdbx_description
1 polymer ?
#
loop_
_entity_poly.entity_id
_entity_poly.type
_entity_poly.pdbx_seq_one_letter_code
_entity_poly.pdbx_strand_id
1 'polypeptide(L)'
;MIDLEISEGVAFITLNAPATRNALNNELAAQFVAACDEADRDPLVGAAVIRGAGGTFCSGAERGHLDEVGRDPAEEGRYESLGGIYRAFTRVGQLEVPSIAAVRGAAVGAGINLALATDLRILAEDARLISGFLRIGLHPGGGHFGLLAGRAGAEAAAAAGIFGEEISGLRAVQLGLAWEALPSEQVEERAAELARRAARDPQLARKATASLRTELGPPPLPWPAALEVERGAQLWSLRRRAGQ
;
A
#
# COMPACT_ATOMS: atom_id res chain seq x y z
N MET A 1 -8.20 10.31 -11.87
CA MET A 1 -8.95 10.82 -10.70
C MET A 1 -8.77 9.85 -9.55
N ILE A 2 -8.73 10.33 -8.32
CA ILE A 2 -8.85 9.50 -7.10
C ILE A 2 -10.23 9.77 -6.50
N ASP A 3 -10.94 8.70 -6.18
CA ASP A 3 -12.20 8.82 -5.46
C ASP A 3 -11.97 8.43 -4.00
N LEU A 4 -12.42 9.28 -3.08
CA LEU A 4 -12.45 9.02 -1.65
C LEU A 4 -13.90 8.90 -1.19
N GLU A 5 -14.24 7.76 -0.63
CA GLU A 5 -15.51 7.50 0.03
C GLU A 5 -15.23 7.10 1.48
N ILE A 6 -15.89 7.75 2.44
CA ILE A 6 -15.82 7.37 3.86
C ILE A 6 -17.16 6.77 4.26
N SER A 7 -17.15 5.51 4.65
CA SER A 7 -18.35 4.77 5.04
C SER A 7 -18.01 3.82 6.20
N GLU A 8 -18.86 3.80 7.23
CA GLU A 8 -18.72 2.93 8.41
C GLU A 8 -17.34 3.02 9.08
N GLY A 9 -16.73 4.20 9.08
CA GLY A 9 -15.39 4.45 9.65
C GLY A 9 -14.24 3.94 8.78
N VAL A 10 -14.50 3.54 7.54
CA VAL A 10 -13.50 3.10 6.58
C VAL A 10 -13.36 4.12 5.45
N ALA A 11 -12.14 4.54 5.16
CA ALA A 11 -11.80 5.34 3.99
C ALA A 11 -11.48 4.42 2.80
N PHE A 12 -12.33 4.43 1.78
CA PHE A 12 -12.11 3.75 0.51
C PHE A 12 -11.43 4.72 -0.47
N ILE A 13 -10.15 4.48 -0.74
CA ILE A 13 -9.35 5.28 -1.68
C ILE A 13 -9.24 4.51 -2.99
N THR A 14 -9.93 4.96 -4.02
CA THR A 14 -10.02 4.28 -5.31
C THR A 14 -9.21 5.01 -6.35
N LEU A 15 -8.20 4.33 -6.95
CA LEU A 15 -7.59 4.79 -8.18
C LEU A 15 -8.63 4.64 -9.30
N ASN A 16 -9.17 5.75 -9.80
CA ASN A 16 -10.22 5.76 -10.81
C ASN A 16 -9.76 6.44 -12.10
N ALA A 17 -8.82 5.80 -12.76
CA ALA A 17 -8.33 6.17 -14.09
C ALA A 17 -8.26 4.92 -15.00
N PRO A 18 -9.39 4.20 -15.24
CA PRO A 18 -9.40 2.92 -15.93
C PRO A 18 -8.89 3.00 -17.37
N ALA A 19 -9.04 4.15 -18.05
CA ALA A 19 -8.54 4.38 -19.42
C ALA A 19 -7.01 4.22 -19.50
N THR A 20 -6.27 4.57 -18.44
CA THR A 20 -4.82 4.38 -18.30
C THR A 20 -4.46 3.17 -17.44
N ARG A 21 -5.42 2.34 -17.09
CA ARG A 21 -5.26 1.21 -16.16
C ARG A 21 -4.66 1.66 -14.83
N ASN A 22 -5.14 2.81 -14.32
CA ASN A 22 -4.72 3.42 -13.07
C ASN A 22 -3.20 3.70 -12.99
N ALA A 23 -2.58 4.09 -14.13
CA ALA A 23 -1.18 4.50 -14.18
C ALA A 23 -0.96 5.77 -13.36
N LEU A 24 0.12 5.80 -12.58
CA LEU A 24 0.48 6.93 -11.74
C LEU A 24 1.26 7.98 -12.55
N ASN A 25 0.76 9.19 -12.55
CA ASN A 25 1.47 10.42 -12.87
C ASN A 25 1.45 11.35 -11.66
N ASN A 26 2.08 12.51 -11.75
CA ASN A 26 2.16 13.45 -10.62
C ASN A 26 0.80 13.95 -10.14
N GLU A 27 -0.13 14.16 -11.06
CA GLU A 27 -1.47 14.63 -10.71
C GLU A 27 -2.24 13.57 -9.91
N LEU A 28 -2.26 12.32 -10.41
CA LEU A 28 -2.93 11.23 -9.72
C LEU A 28 -2.25 10.92 -8.37
N ALA A 29 -0.92 10.99 -8.32
CA ALA A 29 -0.16 10.81 -7.08
C ALA A 29 -0.47 11.91 -6.05
N ALA A 30 -0.58 13.17 -6.47
CA ALA A 30 -0.94 14.28 -5.59
C ALA A 30 -2.38 14.13 -5.05
N GLN A 31 -3.34 13.76 -5.90
CA GLN A 31 -4.72 13.48 -5.48
C GLN A 31 -4.75 12.31 -4.49
N PHE A 32 -3.95 11.28 -4.72
CA PHE A 32 -3.87 10.12 -3.82
C PHE A 32 -3.32 10.50 -2.44
N VAL A 33 -2.26 11.31 -2.40
CA VAL A 33 -1.71 11.86 -1.15
C VAL A 33 -2.77 12.68 -0.42
N ALA A 34 -3.49 13.55 -1.11
CA ALA A 34 -4.55 14.36 -0.52
C ALA A 34 -5.68 13.51 0.09
N ALA A 35 -6.08 12.42 -0.59
CA ALA A 35 -7.06 11.46 -0.06
C ALA A 35 -6.56 10.75 1.22
N CYS A 36 -5.28 10.37 1.26
CA CYS A 36 -4.67 9.81 2.48
C CYS A 36 -4.65 10.85 3.63
N ASP A 37 -4.34 12.12 3.31
CA ASP A 37 -4.34 13.20 4.30
C ASP A 37 -5.74 13.47 4.85
N GLU A 38 -6.77 13.39 4.01
CA GLU A 38 -8.16 13.53 4.43
C GLU A 38 -8.59 12.38 5.34
N ALA A 39 -8.26 11.14 4.98
CA ALA A 39 -8.53 9.97 5.82
C ALA A 39 -7.87 10.07 7.21
N ASP A 40 -6.64 10.58 7.31
CA ASP A 40 -5.95 10.75 8.58
C ASP A 40 -6.51 11.90 9.43
N ARG A 41 -7.01 12.98 8.79
CA ARG A 41 -7.62 14.12 9.50
C ARG A 41 -8.98 13.80 10.10
N ASP A 42 -9.72 12.84 9.55
CA ASP A 42 -11.02 12.46 10.09
C ASP A 42 -10.85 11.52 11.29
N PRO A 43 -11.20 11.95 12.52
CA PRO A 43 -11.07 11.14 13.73
C PRO A 43 -12.02 9.94 13.75
N LEU A 44 -13.03 9.90 12.88
CA LEU A 44 -13.97 8.79 12.76
C LEU A 44 -13.44 7.68 11.84
N VAL A 45 -12.40 7.96 11.06
CA VAL A 45 -11.76 6.95 10.22
C VAL A 45 -10.83 6.09 11.05
N GLY A 46 -11.08 4.79 11.05
CA GLY A 46 -10.32 3.77 11.78
C GLY A 46 -9.59 2.76 10.88
N ALA A 47 -9.81 2.81 9.57
CA ALA A 47 -9.09 1.98 8.59
C ALA A 47 -9.17 2.58 7.19
N ALA A 48 -8.25 2.20 6.31
CA ALA A 48 -8.26 2.57 4.90
C ALA A 48 -8.21 1.33 3.99
N VAL A 49 -8.97 1.34 2.89
CA VAL A 49 -8.92 0.35 1.81
C VAL A 49 -8.50 1.03 0.53
N ILE A 50 -7.39 0.59 -0.06
CA ILE A 50 -6.87 1.08 -1.34
C ILE A 50 -7.27 0.08 -2.43
N ARG A 51 -7.93 0.56 -3.51
CA ARG A 51 -8.40 -0.27 -4.61
C ARG A 51 -8.27 0.43 -5.97
N GLY A 52 -8.38 -0.35 -7.05
CA GLY A 52 -8.36 0.18 -8.41
C GLY A 52 -9.67 -0.08 -9.16
N ALA A 53 -10.21 0.93 -9.82
CA ALA A 53 -11.36 0.79 -10.72
C ALA A 53 -10.99 0.10 -12.03
N GLY A 54 -11.98 -0.44 -12.75
CA GLY A 54 -11.80 -0.98 -14.10
C GLY A 54 -11.04 -2.30 -14.19
N GLY A 55 -11.00 -3.10 -13.11
CA GLY A 55 -10.42 -4.45 -13.12
C GLY A 55 -8.89 -4.50 -13.14
N THR A 56 -8.21 -3.39 -12.87
CA THR A 56 -6.75 -3.31 -12.70
C THR A 56 -6.45 -2.51 -11.44
N PHE A 57 -5.59 -3.00 -10.57
CA PHE A 57 -5.21 -2.24 -9.38
C PHE A 57 -4.43 -0.98 -9.77
N CYS A 58 -3.23 -1.15 -10.36
CA CYS A 58 -2.39 -0.05 -10.82
C CYS A 58 -1.33 -0.55 -11.80
N SER A 59 -1.25 0.03 -12.99
CA SER A 59 -0.28 -0.36 -14.02
C SER A 59 1.11 0.27 -13.87
N GLY A 60 1.38 0.94 -12.73
CA GLY A 60 2.68 1.55 -12.42
C GLY A 60 2.76 3.01 -12.85
N ALA A 61 3.99 3.53 -13.02
CA ALA A 61 4.19 4.88 -13.50
C ALA A 61 3.78 5.01 -14.98
N GLU A 62 3.17 6.15 -15.33
CA GLU A 62 2.80 6.47 -16.70
C GLU A 62 4.06 6.58 -17.59
N ARG A 63 4.06 5.91 -18.74
CA ARG A 63 5.24 5.85 -19.64
C ARG A 63 5.68 7.22 -20.12
N GLY A 64 4.73 8.06 -20.55
CA GLY A 64 5.04 9.42 -20.99
C GLY A 64 5.75 10.26 -19.92
N HIS A 65 5.38 10.07 -18.67
CA HIS A 65 6.03 10.70 -17.52
C HIS A 65 7.48 10.20 -17.34
N LEU A 66 7.72 8.87 -17.46
CA LEU A 66 9.05 8.29 -17.38
C LEU A 66 9.95 8.76 -18.54
N ASP A 67 9.41 8.85 -19.75
CA ASP A 67 10.12 9.34 -20.94
C ASP A 67 10.52 10.82 -20.78
N GLU A 68 9.66 11.64 -20.17
CA GLU A 68 9.94 13.05 -19.91
C GLU A 68 11.05 13.21 -18.86
N VAL A 69 10.98 12.48 -17.75
CA VAL A 69 12.05 12.47 -16.73
C VAL A 69 13.37 11.96 -17.34
N GLY A 70 13.32 10.98 -18.21
CA GLY A 70 14.49 10.37 -18.86
C GLY A 70 15.27 11.30 -19.78
N ARG A 71 14.71 12.45 -20.20
CA ARG A 71 15.42 13.43 -21.06
C ARG A 71 16.60 14.12 -20.36
N ASP A 72 16.44 14.43 -19.08
CA ASP A 72 17.50 14.97 -18.22
C ASP A 72 17.18 14.63 -16.76
N PRO A 73 17.50 13.41 -16.31
CA PRO A 73 17.08 12.93 -14.98
C PRO A 73 17.74 13.70 -13.81
N ALA A 74 18.80 14.43 -14.07
CA ALA A 74 19.53 15.23 -13.05
C ALA A 74 18.98 16.66 -12.93
N GLU A 75 18.12 17.10 -13.84
CA GLU A 75 17.44 18.39 -13.73
C GLU A 75 16.47 18.36 -12.54
N GLU A 76 16.57 19.37 -11.66
CA GLU A 76 15.89 19.41 -10.35
C GLU A 76 14.39 19.15 -10.44
N GLY A 77 13.70 19.81 -11.36
CA GLY A 77 12.24 19.63 -11.53
C GLY A 77 11.84 18.22 -11.97
N ARG A 78 12.67 17.54 -12.76
CA ARG A 78 12.43 16.16 -13.20
C ARG A 78 12.76 15.15 -12.13
N TYR A 79 13.81 15.39 -11.36
CA TYR A 79 14.13 14.59 -10.17
C TYR A 79 12.98 14.65 -9.15
N GLU A 80 12.47 15.84 -8.85
CA GLU A 80 11.32 16.02 -7.96
C GLU A 80 10.03 15.43 -8.53
N SER A 81 9.85 15.51 -9.84
CA SER A 81 8.70 14.93 -10.55
C SER A 81 8.63 13.42 -10.38
N LEU A 82 9.76 12.70 -10.48
CA LEU A 82 9.81 11.27 -10.17
C LEU A 82 9.49 11.01 -8.69
N GLY A 83 10.01 11.84 -7.79
CA GLY A 83 9.70 11.83 -6.36
C GLY A 83 8.20 12.02 -6.08
N GLY A 84 7.48 12.71 -6.96
CA GLY A 84 6.02 12.87 -6.90
C GLY A 84 5.27 11.54 -6.88
N ILE A 85 5.64 10.62 -7.79
CA ILE A 85 5.07 9.27 -7.82
C ILE A 85 5.44 8.49 -6.55
N TYR A 86 6.67 8.63 -6.06
CA TYR A 86 7.12 7.94 -4.86
C TYR A 86 6.33 8.38 -3.61
N ARG A 87 5.90 9.65 -3.56
CA ARG A 87 5.06 10.16 -2.47
C ARG A 87 3.75 9.39 -2.31
N ALA A 88 3.15 8.87 -3.39
CA ALA A 88 1.91 8.11 -3.30
C ALA A 88 2.05 6.88 -2.40
N PHE A 89 3.05 6.02 -2.64
CA PHE A 89 3.21 4.81 -1.84
C PHE A 89 3.94 5.05 -0.51
N THR A 90 4.84 6.03 -0.42
CA THR A 90 5.41 6.39 0.89
C THR A 90 4.34 6.96 1.83
N ARG A 91 3.37 7.72 1.30
CA ARG A 91 2.26 8.25 2.09
C ARG A 91 1.32 7.16 2.61
N VAL A 92 1.08 6.11 1.81
CA VAL A 92 0.34 4.92 2.29
C VAL A 92 1.05 4.26 3.47
N GLY A 93 2.36 4.06 3.37
CA GLY A 93 3.15 3.50 4.48
C GLY A 93 3.16 4.36 5.75
N GLN A 94 2.73 5.63 5.64
CA GLN A 94 2.67 6.60 6.73
C GLN A 94 1.24 6.89 7.21
N LEU A 95 0.20 6.25 6.66
CA LEU A 95 -1.17 6.41 7.15
C LEU A 95 -1.23 6.13 8.66
N GLU A 96 -1.92 6.97 9.41
CA GLU A 96 -2.09 6.74 10.86
C GLU A 96 -3.05 5.60 11.17
N VAL A 97 -3.93 5.27 10.23
CA VAL A 97 -4.87 4.14 10.31
C VAL A 97 -4.30 2.89 9.66
N PRO A 98 -4.72 1.68 10.08
CA PRO A 98 -4.37 0.45 9.37
C PRO A 98 -4.91 0.48 7.94
N SER A 99 -4.14 -0.07 7.01
CA SER A 99 -4.40 0.01 5.58
C SER A 99 -4.41 -1.36 4.90
N ILE A 100 -5.35 -1.55 3.96
CA ILE A 100 -5.51 -2.78 3.20
C ILE A 100 -5.48 -2.46 1.70
N ALA A 101 -4.64 -3.14 0.93
CA ALA A 101 -4.76 -3.14 -0.53
C ALA A 101 -5.70 -4.27 -0.99
N ALA A 102 -6.77 -3.90 -1.70
CA ALA A 102 -7.67 -4.81 -2.39
C ALA A 102 -7.25 -4.89 -3.87
N VAL A 103 -6.48 -5.92 -4.22
CA VAL A 103 -5.81 -6.02 -5.52
C VAL A 103 -6.56 -6.96 -6.45
N ARG A 104 -7.22 -6.40 -7.45
CA ARG A 104 -7.79 -7.15 -8.59
C ARG A 104 -7.00 -6.86 -9.85
N GLY A 105 -6.86 -7.86 -10.71
CA GLY A 105 -6.10 -7.75 -11.96
C GLY A 105 -4.62 -7.46 -11.72
N ALA A 106 -4.03 -6.52 -12.45
CA ALA A 106 -2.59 -6.28 -12.42
C ALA A 106 -2.17 -5.18 -11.42
N ALA A 107 -1.07 -5.45 -10.71
CA ALA A 107 -0.26 -4.45 -10.03
C ALA A 107 1.16 -4.48 -10.63
N VAL A 108 1.60 -3.40 -11.27
CA VAL A 108 2.83 -3.38 -12.05
C VAL A 108 3.79 -2.32 -11.52
N GLY A 109 5.06 -2.66 -11.30
CA GLY A 109 6.12 -1.72 -10.91
C GLY A 109 5.73 -0.89 -9.68
N ALA A 110 5.50 0.43 -9.85
CA ALA A 110 5.03 1.32 -8.79
C ALA A 110 3.68 0.87 -8.19
N GLY A 111 2.83 0.14 -8.94
CA GLY A 111 1.60 -0.45 -8.43
C GLY A 111 1.85 -1.57 -7.40
N ILE A 112 2.92 -2.36 -7.60
CA ILE A 112 3.37 -3.31 -6.56
C ILE A 112 3.84 -2.55 -5.33
N ASN A 113 4.64 -1.49 -5.51
CA ASN A 113 5.12 -0.68 -4.39
C ASN A 113 3.95 -0.10 -3.58
N LEU A 114 2.92 0.40 -4.27
CA LEU A 114 1.71 0.92 -3.64
C LEU A 114 0.97 -0.17 -2.83
N ALA A 115 0.79 -1.37 -3.39
CA ALA A 115 0.17 -2.48 -2.69
C ALA A 115 1.01 -2.94 -1.48
N LEU A 116 2.33 -3.07 -1.63
CA LEU A 116 3.23 -3.52 -0.56
C LEU A 116 3.46 -2.48 0.54
N ALA A 117 3.17 -1.21 0.27
CA ALA A 117 3.23 -0.15 1.27
C ALA A 117 2.09 -0.23 2.29
N THR A 118 0.99 -0.93 2.00
CA THR A 118 -0.11 -1.17 2.94
C THR A 118 0.27 -2.20 4.02
N ASP A 119 -0.47 -2.20 5.13
CA ASP A 119 -0.25 -3.16 6.21
C ASP A 119 -0.71 -4.57 5.81
N LEU A 120 -1.83 -4.68 5.07
CA LEU A 120 -2.40 -5.95 4.63
C LEU A 120 -2.73 -5.92 3.13
N ARG A 121 -2.72 -7.06 2.46
CA ARG A 121 -3.10 -7.22 1.05
C ARG A 121 -4.06 -8.40 0.91
N ILE A 122 -5.21 -8.15 0.26
CA ILE A 122 -6.16 -9.17 -0.21
C ILE A 122 -6.11 -9.13 -1.74
N LEU A 123 -5.78 -10.24 -2.36
CA LEU A 123 -5.60 -10.34 -3.79
C LEU A 123 -6.69 -11.18 -4.45
N ALA A 124 -6.98 -10.89 -5.71
CA ALA A 124 -7.65 -11.89 -6.54
C ALA A 124 -6.70 -13.08 -6.79
N GLU A 125 -7.24 -14.30 -6.86
CA GLU A 125 -6.44 -15.51 -7.15
C GLU A 125 -5.65 -15.37 -8.45
N ASP A 126 -6.28 -14.75 -9.46
CA ASP A 126 -5.73 -14.43 -10.78
C ASP A 126 -5.03 -13.07 -10.85
N ALA A 127 -4.89 -12.34 -9.74
CA ALA A 127 -4.13 -11.10 -9.72
C ALA A 127 -2.68 -11.33 -10.17
N ARG A 128 -2.10 -10.32 -10.81
CA ARG A 128 -0.78 -10.39 -11.42
C ARG A 128 0.13 -9.30 -10.83
N LEU A 129 1.12 -9.72 -10.07
CA LEU A 129 2.16 -8.83 -9.59
C LEU A 129 3.34 -8.89 -10.56
N ILE A 130 3.62 -7.79 -11.26
CA ILE A 130 4.60 -7.72 -12.34
C ILE A 130 5.61 -6.62 -12.04
N SER A 131 6.86 -6.94 -11.73
CA SER A 131 7.89 -5.92 -11.56
C SER A 131 8.08 -5.08 -12.83
N GLY A 132 8.33 -5.73 -13.95
CA GLY A 132 8.28 -5.15 -15.30
C GLY A 132 9.39 -4.15 -15.66
N PHE A 133 10.22 -3.71 -14.72
CA PHE A 133 11.24 -2.67 -14.94
C PHE A 133 12.28 -3.07 -15.98
N LEU A 134 12.93 -4.21 -15.83
CA LEU A 134 13.99 -4.66 -16.75
C LEU A 134 13.45 -4.91 -18.16
N ARG A 135 12.18 -5.29 -18.26
CA ARG A 135 11.51 -5.52 -19.57
C ARG A 135 11.38 -4.25 -20.39
N ILE A 136 11.40 -3.08 -19.76
CA ILE A 136 11.37 -1.77 -20.42
C ILE A 136 12.70 -1.01 -20.29
N GLY A 137 13.78 -1.71 -19.92
CA GLY A 137 15.12 -1.12 -19.81
C GLY A 137 15.32 -0.17 -18.64
N LEU A 138 14.49 -0.25 -17.59
CA LEU A 138 14.60 0.58 -16.40
C LEU A 138 15.13 -0.21 -15.21
N HIS A 139 15.86 0.47 -14.34
CA HIS A 139 16.20 -0.02 -13.00
C HIS A 139 14.97 0.06 -12.09
N PRO A 140 14.68 -0.95 -11.24
CA PRO A 140 13.65 -0.85 -10.23
C PRO A 140 13.84 0.35 -9.32
N GLY A 141 12.76 1.09 -9.04
CA GLY A 141 12.77 2.32 -8.26
C GLY A 141 11.76 2.32 -7.11
N GLY A 142 11.81 3.38 -6.29
CA GLY A 142 10.85 3.56 -5.20
C GLY A 142 10.97 2.54 -4.07
N GLY A 143 12.16 1.97 -3.83
CA GLY A 143 12.36 0.97 -2.78
C GLY A 143 11.84 -0.42 -3.12
N HIS A 144 11.61 -0.72 -4.41
CA HIS A 144 10.98 -1.96 -4.89
C HIS A 144 11.59 -3.24 -4.31
N PHE A 145 12.93 -3.36 -4.34
CA PHE A 145 13.60 -4.51 -3.75
C PHE A 145 13.44 -4.59 -2.23
N GLY A 146 13.47 -3.45 -1.54
CA GLY A 146 13.26 -3.39 -0.09
C GLY A 146 11.86 -3.83 0.31
N LEU A 147 10.83 -3.37 -0.41
CA LEU A 147 9.43 -3.74 -0.18
C LEU A 147 9.20 -5.25 -0.42
N LEU A 148 9.72 -5.80 -1.51
CA LEU A 148 9.61 -7.23 -1.82
C LEU A 148 10.39 -8.08 -0.82
N ALA A 149 11.67 -7.76 -0.59
CA ALA A 149 12.53 -8.56 0.28
C ALA A 149 12.07 -8.51 1.75
N GLY A 150 11.56 -7.38 2.20
CA GLY A 150 11.02 -7.22 3.55
C GLY A 150 9.76 -8.07 3.83
N ARG A 151 9.08 -8.55 2.79
CA ARG A 151 7.86 -9.36 2.90
C ARG A 151 8.10 -10.83 2.52
N ALA A 152 8.87 -11.09 1.45
CA ALA A 152 9.02 -12.43 0.86
C ALA A 152 10.48 -12.94 0.80
N GLY A 153 11.42 -12.18 1.34
CA GLY A 153 12.83 -12.52 1.33
C GLY A 153 13.55 -12.14 0.04
N ALA A 154 14.88 -12.22 0.07
CA ALA A 154 15.75 -11.77 -1.01
C ALA A 154 15.57 -12.57 -2.31
N GLU A 155 15.30 -13.86 -2.21
CA GLU A 155 15.13 -14.75 -3.38
C GLU A 155 13.88 -14.37 -4.18
N ALA A 156 12.74 -14.14 -3.51
CA ALA A 156 11.51 -13.69 -4.17
C ALA A 156 11.69 -12.29 -4.80
N ALA A 157 12.41 -11.40 -4.12
CA ALA A 157 12.73 -10.08 -4.67
C ALA A 157 13.60 -10.17 -5.93
N ALA A 158 14.59 -11.08 -5.95
CA ALA A 158 15.42 -11.34 -7.13
C ALA A 158 14.60 -11.96 -8.27
N ALA A 159 13.80 -12.99 -7.98
CA ALA A 159 12.96 -13.65 -8.98
C ALA A 159 12.03 -12.66 -9.69
N ALA A 160 11.29 -11.84 -8.93
CA ALA A 160 10.37 -10.86 -9.50
C ALA A 160 11.11 -9.67 -10.14
N GLY A 161 12.06 -9.05 -9.40
CA GLY A 161 12.65 -7.76 -9.78
C GLY A 161 13.78 -7.88 -10.81
N ILE A 162 14.52 -9.00 -10.85
CA ILE A 162 15.66 -9.23 -11.75
C ILE A 162 15.29 -10.21 -12.85
N PHE A 163 14.76 -11.39 -12.48
CA PHE A 163 14.46 -12.44 -13.45
C PHE A 163 13.09 -12.26 -14.12
N GLY A 164 12.27 -11.31 -13.64
CA GLY A 164 11.03 -10.91 -14.28
C GLY A 164 9.89 -11.91 -14.09
N GLU A 165 9.98 -12.77 -13.07
CA GLU A 165 8.91 -13.68 -12.70
C GLU A 165 7.64 -12.92 -12.32
N GLU A 166 6.53 -13.33 -12.89
CA GLU A 166 5.20 -12.83 -12.56
C GLU A 166 4.62 -13.64 -11.40
N ILE A 167 4.14 -12.95 -10.38
CA ILE A 167 3.61 -13.61 -9.18
C ILE A 167 2.08 -13.52 -9.21
N SER A 168 1.38 -14.66 -9.25
CA SER A 168 -0.07 -14.72 -9.13
C SER A 168 -0.52 -14.43 -7.71
N GLY A 169 -1.83 -14.12 -7.51
CA GLY A 169 -2.40 -13.91 -6.18
C GLY A 169 -2.21 -15.12 -5.27
N LEU A 170 -2.45 -16.32 -5.77
CA LEU A 170 -2.20 -17.57 -5.02
C LEU A 170 -0.72 -17.72 -4.62
N ARG A 171 0.19 -17.42 -5.55
CA ARG A 171 1.63 -17.48 -5.25
C ARG A 171 2.06 -16.39 -4.27
N ALA A 172 1.46 -15.22 -4.33
CA ALA A 172 1.73 -14.12 -3.40
C ALA A 172 1.44 -14.51 -1.94
N VAL A 173 0.36 -15.26 -1.69
CA VAL A 173 0.05 -15.79 -0.34
C VAL A 173 1.14 -16.76 0.12
N GLN A 174 1.57 -17.70 -0.73
CA GLN A 174 2.64 -18.66 -0.39
C GLN A 174 3.97 -17.98 -0.04
N LEU A 175 4.26 -16.83 -0.68
CA LEU A 175 5.47 -16.05 -0.47
C LEU A 175 5.38 -15.06 0.70
N GLY A 176 4.20 -14.87 1.31
CA GLY A 176 3.99 -13.85 2.35
C GLY A 176 3.81 -12.43 1.83
N LEU A 177 3.64 -12.26 0.51
CA LEU A 177 3.33 -10.96 -0.11
C LEU A 177 1.86 -10.55 0.10
N ALA A 178 0.97 -11.51 0.35
CA ALA A 178 -0.44 -11.27 0.61
C ALA A 178 -0.92 -12.13 1.78
N TRP A 179 -1.94 -11.65 2.46
CA TRP A 179 -2.60 -12.37 3.53
C TRP A 179 -3.53 -13.46 2.98
N GLU A 180 -4.30 -13.11 1.95
CA GLU A 180 -5.37 -13.96 1.43
C GLU A 180 -5.51 -13.73 -0.09
N ALA A 181 -5.84 -14.79 -0.83
CA ALA A 181 -6.22 -14.73 -2.24
C ALA A 181 -7.60 -15.37 -2.42
N LEU A 182 -8.49 -14.68 -3.14
CA LEU A 182 -9.91 -15.02 -3.28
C LEU A 182 -10.37 -14.87 -4.74
N PRO A 183 -11.50 -15.43 -5.13
CA PRO A 183 -12.18 -15.05 -6.37
C PRO A 183 -12.32 -13.52 -6.49
N SER A 184 -12.07 -12.98 -7.68
CA SER A 184 -11.92 -11.54 -7.91
C SER A 184 -13.09 -10.69 -7.39
N GLU A 185 -14.31 -11.20 -7.46
CA GLU A 185 -15.52 -10.55 -7.00
C GLU A 185 -15.65 -10.46 -5.46
N GLN A 186 -14.88 -11.24 -4.72
CA GLN A 186 -14.90 -11.27 -3.25
C GLN A 186 -13.85 -10.38 -2.61
N VAL A 187 -12.84 -9.95 -3.36
CA VAL A 187 -11.65 -9.25 -2.84
C VAL A 187 -12.00 -7.94 -2.13
N GLU A 188 -12.82 -7.09 -2.75
CA GLU A 188 -13.15 -5.77 -2.20
C GLU A 188 -14.03 -5.89 -0.96
N GLU A 189 -15.03 -6.78 -0.99
CA GLU A 189 -15.91 -6.99 0.19
C GLU A 189 -15.10 -7.58 1.35
N ARG A 190 -14.21 -8.51 1.08
CA ARG A 190 -13.33 -9.08 2.13
C ARG A 190 -12.40 -8.04 2.75
N ALA A 191 -11.83 -7.17 1.94
CA ALA A 191 -11.01 -6.05 2.42
C ALA A 191 -11.86 -5.09 3.28
N ALA A 192 -13.07 -4.76 2.83
CA ALA A 192 -14.01 -3.91 3.56
C ALA A 192 -14.43 -4.54 4.90
N GLU A 193 -14.72 -5.84 4.94
CA GLU A 193 -15.05 -6.56 6.16
C GLU A 193 -13.93 -6.45 7.20
N LEU A 194 -12.69 -6.69 6.81
CA LEU A 194 -11.53 -6.59 7.70
C LEU A 194 -11.30 -5.15 8.17
N ALA A 195 -11.44 -4.18 7.27
CA ALA A 195 -11.31 -2.77 7.59
C ALA A 195 -12.38 -2.31 8.58
N ARG A 196 -13.65 -2.70 8.41
CA ARG A 196 -14.74 -2.40 9.37
C ARG A 196 -14.47 -2.97 10.76
N ARG A 197 -13.80 -4.13 10.87
CA ARG A 197 -13.42 -4.69 12.18
C ARG A 197 -12.45 -3.78 12.92
N ALA A 198 -11.44 -3.25 12.24
CA ALA A 198 -10.49 -2.30 12.80
C ALA A 198 -11.17 -0.95 13.09
N ALA A 199 -12.05 -0.49 12.21
CA ALA A 199 -12.73 0.79 12.30
C ALA A 199 -13.76 0.89 13.44
N ARG A 200 -14.08 -0.19 14.16
CA ARG A 200 -14.99 -0.15 15.33
C ARG A 200 -14.52 0.78 16.44
N ASP A 201 -13.21 0.94 16.59
CA ASP A 201 -12.59 1.89 17.52
C ASP A 201 -11.41 2.57 16.81
N PRO A 202 -11.66 3.71 16.11
CA PRO A 202 -10.64 4.41 15.35
C PRO A 202 -9.41 4.80 16.17
N GLN A 203 -9.61 5.25 17.40
CA GLN A 203 -8.51 5.66 18.27
C GLN A 203 -7.63 4.48 18.69
N LEU A 204 -8.24 3.33 18.99
CA LEU A 204 -7.50 2.12 19.31
C LEU A 204 -6.77 1.57 18.11
N ALA A 205 -7.43 1.55 16.93
CA ALA A 205 -6.82 1.12 15.67
C ALA A 205 -5.57 1.94 15.34
N ARG A 206 -5.64 3.28 15.43
CA ARG A 206 -4.49 4.18 15.21
C ARG A 206 -3.33 3.88 16.18
N LYS A 207 -3.62 3.70 17.47
CA LYS A 207 -2.58 3.37 18.45
C LYS A 207 -1.94 2.00 18.17
N ALA A 208 -2.74 0.98 17.86
CA ALA A 208 -2.23 -0.34 17.53
C ALA A 208 -1.36 -0.31 16.26
N THR A 209 -1.78 0.44 15.23
CA THR A 209 -1.00 0.63 13.99
C THR A 209 0.33 1.33 14.27
N ALA A 210 0.34 2.36 15.11
CA ALA A 210 1.57 3.05 15.50
C ALA A 210 2.53 2.13 16.23
N SER A 211 2.04 1.31 17.18
CA SER A 211 2.85 0.30 17.89
C SER A 211 3.43 -0.73 16.90
N LEU A 212 2.58 -1.34 16.06
CA LEU A 212 2.99 -2.33 15.06
C LEU A 212 4.14 -1.80 14.18
N ARG A 213 4.00 -0.58 13.65
CA ARG A 213 5.01 0.01 12.75
C ARG A 213 6.29 0.41 13.47
N THR A 214 6.19 0.85 14.73
CA THR A 214 7.35 1.15 15.57
C THR A 214 8.13 -0.14 15.86
N GLU A 215 7.45 -1.21 16.17
CA GLU A 215 8.07 -2.48 16.55
C GLU A 215 8.67 -3.24 15.36
N LEU A 216 7.96 -3.24 14.21
CA LEU A 216 8.38 -3.94 12.99
C LEU A 216 9.17 -3.06 12.01
N GLY A 217 9.42 -1.80 12.34
CA GLY A 217 10.25 -0.91 11.51
C GLY A 217 11.67 -1.46 11.31
N PRO A 218 12.37 -1.10 10.19
CA PRO A 218 13.73 -1.55 9.96
C PRO A 218 14.77 -0.68 10.73
N PRO A 219 15.56 -1.25 11.65
CA PRO A 219 15.50 -2.63 12.14
C PRO A 219 14.33 -2.84 13.12
N PRO A 220 13.78 -4.05 13.23
CA PRO A 220 12.74 -4.32 14.21
C PRO A 220 13.26 -4.18 15.63
N LEU A 221 12.39 -3.78 16.56
CA LEU A 221 12.76 -3.63 17.97
C LEU A 221 13.02 -5.00 18.61
N PRO A 222 14.00 -5.10 19.51
CA PRO A 222 14.12 -6.27 20.39
C PRO A 222 12.87 -6.45 21.23
N TRP A 223 12.47 -7.70 21.48
CA TRP A 223 11.24 -8.01 22.21
C TRP A 223 11.07 -7.26 23.54
N PRO A 224 12.10 -7.10 24.41
CA PRO A 224 11.94 -6.30 25.63
C PRO A 224 11.56 -4.84 25.41
N ALA A 225 12.04 -4.23 24.29
CA ALA A 225 11.68 -2.87 23.92
C ALA A 225 10.25 -2.79 23.35
N ALA A 226 9.85 -3.77 22.52
CA ALA A 226 8.48 -3.89 22.02
C ALA A 226 7.45 -4.00 23.15
N LEU A 227 7.75 -4.77 24.22
CA LEU A 227 6.89 -4.85 25.41
C LEU A 227 6.60 -3.49 26.05
N GLU A 228 7.59 -2.58 26.06
CA GLU A 228 7.40 -1.25 26.64
C GLU A 228 6.60 -0.32 25.71
N VAL A 229 6.74 -0.45 24.39
CA VAL A 229 5.90 0.26 23.40
C VAL A 229 4.43 -0.13 23.61
N GLU A 230 4.14 -1.42 23.68
CA GLU A 230 2.78 -1.92 23.87
C GLU A 230 2.21 -1.59 25.25
N ARG A 231 3.02 -1.67 26.31
CA ARG A 231 2.57 -1.42 27.70
C ARG A 231 1.91 -0.06 27.84
N GLY A 232 2.50 1.01 27.32
CA GLY A 232 1.94 2.35 27.38
C GLY A 232 0.58 2.45 26.66
N ALA A 233 0.48 1.89 25.49
CA ALA A 233 -0.76 1.83 24.71
C ALA A 233 -1.84 0.96 25.39
N GLN A 234 -1.44 -0.17 25.98
CA GLN A 234 -2.34 -1.07 26.70
C GLN A 234 -2.91 -0.42 27.96
N LEU A 235 -2.08 0.25 28.79
CA LEU A 235 -2.54 0.98 29.96
C LEU A 235 -3.54 2.09 29.61
N TRP A 236 -3.29 2.81 28.53
CA TRP A 236 -4.23 3.81 28.03
C TRP A 236 -5.57 3.17 27.63
N SER A 237 -5.58 2.04 26.94
CA SER A 237 -6.80 1.35 26.52
C SER A 237 -7.57 0.76 27.71
N LEU A 238 -6.88 0.23 28.73
CA LEU A 238 -7.49 -0.25 29.96
C LEU A 238 -8.18 0.88 30.71
N ARG A 239 -7.53 2.05 30.83
CA ARG A 239 -8.13 3.23 31.44
C ARG A 239 -9.41 3.70 30.76
N ARG A 240 -9.42 3.70 29.40
CA ARG A 240 -10.63 4.02 28.61
C ARG A 240 -11.78 3.07 28.94
N ARG A 241 -11.51 1.75 29.01
CA ARG A 241 -12.52 0.74 29.35
C ARG A 241 -13.08 0.89 30.76
N ALA A 242 -12.26 1.28 31.72
CA ALA A 242 -12.69 1.48 33.13
C ALA A 242 -13.54 2.74 33.31
N GLY A 243 -13.51 3.68 32.36
CA GLY A 243 -14.31 4.92 32.37
C GLY A 243 -15.59 4.86 31.53
N GLN A 244 -15.88 3.75 30.91
CA GLN A 244 -17.13 3.44 30.15
C GLN A 244 -18.05 2.60 31.05
#